data_5e86298631863a4636de57447cfe3a55
#
_entry.id   5e86298631863a4636de57447cfe3a55
#
_cell.length_a   1.000
_cell.length_b   1.000
_cell.length_c   1.000
_cell.angle_alpha   90.00
_cell.angle_beta   90.00
_cell.angle_gamma   90.00
#
_symmetry.space_group_name_H-M   'P 1'
#
loop_
_entity.id
_entity.type
_entity.pdbx_description
1 polymer ?
#
loop_
_entity_poly.entity_id
_entity_poly.type
_entity_poly.pdbx_seq_one_letter_code
_entity_poly.pdbx_strand_id
1 'polypeptide(L)'
;MLGAAINVLPFMIQRSVPGIGPHVLSAYVFAAVPAVLAALAYAILASSMPRAGGSYIYASRGLNPYLGFVASFSQWFGVSVAIGVVSYVLIPFLRDIVSAMGIDALAAALDTGVVRVSLALVFLWSSVGINLLGLRVYKRILVPMMFVMFVFGSIVIVTGFLFDHGDFAAGLAVREGLSVPPEPARPFSWASFLAASALLFSSFIGFDSIAQAGGEAKNPGRSLPLAIGIAVVSVGTFYLLFTAAVYHTVPWSFVAEKALTQDLTAPGLLGYVLSPGWTILIVAGAAVALINDLPAMLLSVSRLVFAWAEDGVFPKSVARIHRTRHTPHIALVLSGLMASLSIFGSHFAGDFFLGVDILVTSMLLNFIVMCAAVLALPHRNPRIARDVTVLRSRRLQIPVAVAGIILLGTFLVVHLWKDMTADVSAWYLRSTPLWVVVMVLATCIYMWELRKLKRDGVDTVALFQTLPPE
;
A
#
# COMPACT_ATOMS: atom_id res chain seq x y z
N MET A 1 6.65 -2.66 -1.50
CA MET A 1 6.89 -1.51 -0.62
C MET A 1 7.59 -0.34 -1.30
N LEU A 2 8.61 -0.50 -2.09
CA LEU A 2 9.20 0.57 -2.90
C LEU A 2 8.37 0.72 -4.17
N GLY A 3 7.42 1.64 -4.16
CA GLY A 3 6.48 1.69 -5.27
C GLY A 3 6.05 3.09 -5.68
N ALA A 4 4.93 3.10 -6.36
CA ALA A 4 4.31 4.27 -6.94
C ALA A 4 4.12 5.43 -5.97
N ALA A 5 3.77 5.12 -4.73
CA ALA A 5 3.35 6.12 -3.75
C ALA A 5 4.39 7.21 -3.55
N ILE A 6 5.68 6.88 -3.51
CA ILE A 6 6.75 7.87 -3.26
C ILE A 6 6.92 8.89 -4.40
N ASN A 7 6.63 8.49 -5.64
CA ASN A 7 6.79 9.37 -6.79
C ASN A 7 5.67 10.41 -6.92
N VAL A 8 4.55 10.22 -6.26
CA VAL A 8 3.32 11.02 -6.44
C VAL A 8 2.81 11.58 -5.11
N LEU A 9 2.59 10.72 -4.11
CA LEU A 9 1.85 11.07 -2.90
C LEU A 9 2.44 12.23 -2.10
N PRO A 10 3.78 12.33 -1.85
CA PRO A 10 4.36 13.42 -1.06
C PRO A 10 4.16 14.81 -1.69
N PHE A 11 3.91 14.86 -2.99
CA PHE A 11 3.71 16.12 -3.73
C PHE A 11 2.21 16.42 -3.89
N MET A 12 1.41 15.40 -4.18
CA MET A 12 -0.04 15.53 -4.31
C MET A 12 -0.76 15.73 -2.97
N ILE A 13 -0.08 15.49 -1.85
CA ILE A 13 -0.62 15.77 -0.51
C ILE A 13 -0.96 17.27 -0.33
N GLN A 14 -0.28 18.16 -1.04
CA GLN A 14 -0.57 19.59 -1.05
C GLN A 14 -1.97 19.91 -1.58
N ARG A 15 -2.47 19.12 -2.56
CA ARG A 15 -3.84 19.22 -3.08
C ARG A 15 -4.85 18.60 -2.12
N SER A 16 -4.54 17.42 -1.59
CA SER A 16 -5.47 16.67 -0.73
C SER A 16 -5.63 17.28 0.66
N VAL A 17 -4.58 17.97 1.15
CA VAL A 17 -4.54 18.65 2.44
C VAL A 17 -3.90 20.04 2.28
N PRO A 18 -4.65 21.02 1.72
CA PRO A 18 -4.09 22.34 1.35
C PRO A 18 -3.44 23.13 2.49
N GLY A 19 -3.66 22.72 3.73
CA GLY A 19 -3.09 23.37 4.92
C GLY A 19 -1.74 22.82 5.37
N ILE A 20 -1.19 21.78 4.71
CA ILE A 20 0.07 21.15 5.17
C ILE A 20 1.29 22.06 4.91
N GLY A 21 1.35 22.77 3.78
CA GLY A 21 2.44 23.69 3.44
C GLY A 21 3.84 23.07 3.56
N PRO A 22 4.76 23.72 4.31
CA PRO A 22 6.15 23.25 4.45
C PRO A 22 6.29 22.00 5.36
N HIS A 23 5.22 21.54 6.00
CA HIS A 23 5.28 20.49 7.03
C HIS A 23 5.17 19.06 6.47
N VAL A 24 5.27 18.86 5.14
CA VAL A 24 5.15 17.52 4.52
C VAL A 24 6.21 16.55 5.07
N LEU A 25 7.46 16.96 5.18
CA LEU A 25 8.54 16.10 5.70
C LEU A 25 8.33 15.72 7.16
N SER A 26 7.94 16.65 8.02
CA SER A 26 7.65 16.36 9.42
C SER A 26 6.42 15.46 9.58
N ALA A 27 5.37 15.65 8.76
CA ALA A 27 4.21 14.77 8.70
C ALA A 27 4.59 13.36 8.23
N TYR A 28 5.54 13.25 7.30
CA TYR A 28 6.06 11.98 6.82
C TYR A 28 6.82 11.21 7.92
N VAL A 29 7.70 11.90 8.67
CA VAL A 29 8.39 11.30 9.82
C VAL A 29 7.40 10.86 10.89
N PHE A 30 6.37 11.68 11.17
CA PHE A 30 5.33 11.32 12.13
C PHE A 30 4.53 10.11 11.67
N ALA A 31 4.23 9.98 10.38
CA ALA A 31 3.55 8.82 9.79
C ALA A 31 4.34 7.50 9.92
N ALA A 32 5.67 7.58 9.98
CA ALA A 32 6.52 6.41 10.18
C ALA A 32 6.35 5.78 11.58
N VAL A 33 6.00 6.55 12.61
CA VAL A 33 5.90 6.07 13.99
C VAL A 33 4.84 4.96 14.12
N PRO A 34 3.55 5.19 13.77
CA PRO A 34 2.55 4.13 13.84
C PRO A 34 2.85 2.97 12.86
N ALA A 35 3.52 3.22 11.73
CA ALA A 35 3.95 2.16 10.81
C ALA A 35 4.99 1.22 11.45
N VAL A 36 5.98 1.76 12.17
CA VAL A 36 6.96 0.96 12.92
C VAL A 36 6.28 0.15 14.02
N LEU A 37 5.33 0.73 14.75
CA LEU A 37 4.59 0.01 15.80
C LEU A 37 3.75 -1.13 15.22
N ALA A 38 3.08 -0.90 14.08
CA ALA A 38 2.36 -1.94 13.38
C ALA A 38 3.30 -3.05 12.86
N ALA A 39 4.45 -2.69 12.31
CA ALA A 39 5.46 -3.66 11.85
C ALA A 39 6.02 -4.50 13.00
N LEU A 40 6.24 -3.90 14.17
CA LEU A 40 6.63 -4.65 15.38
C LEU A 40 5.53 -5.63 15.81
N ALA A 41 4.25 -5.23 15.76
CA ALA A 41 3.14 -6.15 16.04
C ALA A 41 3.13 -7.32 15.06
N TYR A 42 3.31 -7.07 13.76
CA TYR A 42 3.45 -8.13 12.76
C TYR A 42 4.66 -9.02 13.00
N ALA A 43 5.82 -8.46 13.34
CA ALA A 43 7.03 -9.23 13.64
C ALA A 43 6.85 -10.15 14.86
N ILE A 44 6.17 -9.67 15.91
CA ILE A 44 5.83 -10.47 17.10
C ILE A 44 4.94 -11.65 16.69
N LEU A 45 3.85 -11.40 15.96
CA LEU A 45 2.90 -12.43 15.56
C LEU A 45 3.50 -13.41 14.54
N ALA A 46 4.27 -12.91 13.56
CA ALA A 46 4.96 -13.73 12.57
C ALA A 46 5.97 -14.69 13.19
N SER A 47 6.59 -14.32 14.32
CA SER A 47 7.56 -15.18 15.00
C SER A 47 6.96 -16.46 15.56
N SER A 48 5.67 -16.46 15.89
CA SER A 48 4.97 -17.62 16.48
C SER A 48 3.94 -18.26 15.54
N MET A 49 3.50 -17.57 14.50
CA MET A 49 2.48 -18.05 13.57
C MET A 49 2.92 -17.91 12.09
N PRO A 50 4.03 -18.52 11.68
CA PRO A 50 4.62 -18.31 10.36
C PRO A 50 3.90 -19.12 9.27
N ARG A 51 2.66 -18.76 8.95
CA ARG A 51 1.79 -19.41 7.97
C ARG A 51 1.36 -18.45 6.88
N ALA A 52 0.95 -18.97 5.72
CA ALA A 52 0.33 -18.19 4.65
C ALA A 52 -0.96 -17.51 5.12
N GLY A 53 -1.24 -16.31 4.61
CA GLY A 53 -2.40 -15.52 5.06
C GLY A 53 -2.20 -14.82 6.40
N GLY A 54 -0.97 -14.51 6.78
CA GLY A 54 -0.48 -13.91 8.03
C GLY A 54 -1.51 -13.10 8.82
N SER A 55 -2.01 -11.96 8.30
CA SER A 55 -2.97 -11.11 9.03
C SER A 55 -4.22 -11.88 9.49
N TYR A 56 -4.77 -12.72 8.61
CA TYR A 56 -5.93 -13.55 8.95
C TYR A 56 -5.57 -14.56 10.04
N ILE A 57 -4.47 -15.28 9.86
CA ILE A 57 -4.01 -16.29 10.83
C ILE A 57 -3.73 -15.64 12.19
N TYR A 58 -3.04 -14.49 12.20
CA TYR A 58 -2.66 -13.80 13.43
C TYR A 58 -3.88 -13.36 14.24
N ALA A 59 -4.85 -12.73 13.61
CA ALA A 59 -6.02 -12.25 14.33
C ALA A 59 -7.03 -13.36 14.63
N SER A 60 -7.21 -14.33 13.75
CA SER A 60 -8.16 -15.43 13.99
C SER A 60 -7.73 -16.35 15.14
N ARG A 61 -6.41 -16.59 15.30
CA ARG A 61 -5.84 -17.43 16.37
C ARG A 61 -5.46 -16.62 17.62
N GLY A 62 -5.10 -15.35 17.45
CA GLY A 62 -4.62 -14.51 18.54
C GLY A 62 -5.70 -13.64 19.20
N LEU A 63 -6.80 -13.36 18.53
CA LEU A 63 -7.84 -12.45 19.02
C LEU A 63 -9.25 -13.07 18.88
N ASN A 64 -9.76 -13.13 17.67
CA ASN A 64 -11.12 -13.61 17.38
C ASN A 64 -11.24 -13.98 15.89
N PRO A 65 -11.83 -15.15 15.53
CA PRO A 65 -11.96 -15.59 14.15
C PRO A 65 -12.73 -14.62 13.24
N TYR A 66 -13.81 -14.03 13.74
CA TYR A 66 -14.62 -13.06 13.00
C TYR A 66 -13.82 -11.77 12.71
N LEU A 67 -13.17 -11.21 13.76
CA LEU A 67 -12.33 -10.03 13.58
C LEU A 67 -11.14 -10.32 12.67
N GLY A 68 -10.56 -11.52 12.74
CA GLY A 68 -9.51 -11.96 11.83
C GLY A 68 -9.97 -11.97 10.38
N PHE A 69 -11.17 -12.50 10.11
CA PHE A 69 -11.73 -12.50 8.77
C PHE A 69 -12.02 -11.08 8.28
N VAL A 70 -12.78 -10.28 9.04
CA VAL A 70 -13.18 -8.93 8.61
C VAL A 70 -11.98 -8.01 8.41
N ALA A 71 -10.99 -8.02 9.32
CA ALA A 71 -9.80 -7.20 9.18
C ALA A 71 -8.94 -7.60 7.96
N SER A 72 -8.76 -8.90 7.74
CA SER A 72 -8.01 -9.38 6.58
C SER A 72 -8.79 -9.24 5.27
N PHE A 73 -10.13 -9.30 5.30
CA PHE A 73 -10.97 -9.00 4.15
C PHE A 73 -10.89 -7.50 3.79
N SER A 74 -10.90 -6.64 4.81
CA SER A 74 -10.63 -5.21 4.63
C SER A 74 -9.26 -4.98 3.96
N GLN A 75 -8.21 -5.63 4.45
CA GLN A 75 -6.88 -5.59 3.84
C GLN A 75 -6.90 -6.07 2.37
N TRP A 76 -7.51 -7.22 2.09
CA TRP A 76 -7.64 -7.76 0.75
C TRP A 76 -8.35 -6.77 -0.19
N PHE A 77 -9.46 -6.19 0.28
CA PHE A 77 -10.22 -5.21 -0.48
C PHE A 77 -9.38 -3.96 -0.77
N GLY A 78 -8.82 -3.31 0.26
CA GLY A 78 -8.02 -2.10 0.10
C GLY A 78 -6.80 -2.30 -0.79
N VAL A 79 -6.06 -3.40 -0.62
CA VAL A 79 -4.88 -3.69 -1.45
C VAL A 79 -5.29 -4.07 -2.88
N SER A 80 -6.42 -4.78 -3.08
CA SER A 80 -6.93 -5.07 -4.44
C SER A 80 -7.37 -3.80 -5.16
N VAL A 81 -7.99 -2.85 -4.46
CA VAL A 81 -8.30 -1.52 -4.99
C VAL A 81 -7.01 -0.80 -5.38
N ALA A 82 -6.01 -0.79 -4.51
CA ALA A 82 -4.73 -0.16 -4.78
C ALA A 82 -3.99 -0.77 -6.00
N ILE A 83 -4.09 -2.09 -6.22
CA ILE A 83 -3.55 -2.74 -7.43
C ILE A 83 -4.17 -2.13 -8.70
N GLY A 84 -5.49 -1.92 -8.71
CA GLY A 84 -6.18 -1.27 -9.83
C GLY A 84 -5.75 0.18 -10.03
N VAL A 85 -5.65 0.95 -8.93
CA VAL A 85 -5.15 2.34 -8.97
C VAL A 85 -3.73 2.40 -9.53
N VAL A 86 -2.82 1.58 -9.04
CA VAL A 86 -1.42 1.53 -9.51
C VAL A 86 -1.35 1.17 -10.99
N SER A 87 -2.16 0.20 -11.44
CA SER A 87 -2.24 -0.17 -12.85
C SER A 87 -2.72 1.01 -13.73
N TYR A 88 -3.69 1.78 -13.24
CA TYR A 88 -4.25 2.93 -13.96
C TYR A 88 -3.31 4.13 -13.98
N VAL A 89 -2.63 4.40 -12.86
CA VAL A 89 -1.65 5.51 -12.71
C VAL A 89 -0.35 5.23 -13.47
N LEU A 90 -0.03 3.99 -13.79
CA LEU A 90 1.13 3.63 -14.61
C LEU A 90 1.08 4.29 -16.00
N ILE A 91 -0.10 4.42 -16.60
CA ILE A 91 -0.24 4.88 -17.99
C ILE A 91 0.22 6.33 -18.19
N PRO A 92 -0.13 7.31 -17.33
CA PRO A 92 0.48 8.63 -17.37
C PRO A 92 2.02 8.66 -17.38
N PHE A 93 2.68 7.76 -16.62
CA PHE A 93 4.16 7.68 -16.66
C PHE A 93 4.67 7.22 -18.03
N LEU A 94 3.97 6.27 -18.67
CA LEU A 94 4.31 5.83 -20.03
C LEU A 94 4.06 6.95 -21.03
N ARG A 95 2.95 7.70 -20.90
CA ARG A 95 2.66 8.88 -21.71
C ARG A 95 3.79 9.92 -21.61
N ASP A 96 4.24 10.22 -20.41
CA ASP A 96 5.28 11.22 -20.17
C ASP A 96 6.62 10.81 -20.80
N ILE A 97 6.96 9.52 -20.78
CA ILE A 97 8.14 8.98 -21.49
C ILE A 97 8.00 9.20 -22.99
N VAL A 98 6.85 8.83 -23.56
CA VAL A 98 6.58 8.91 -24.99
C VAL A 98 6.56 10.38 -25.48
N SER A 99 5.96 11.27 -24.70
CA SER A 99 5.95 12.71 -24.96
C SER A 99 7.37 13.30 -24.91
N ALA A 100 8.18 12.92 -23.93
CA ALA A 100 9.57 13.35 -23.84
C ALA A 100 10.46 12.81 -24.98
N MET A 101 10.04 11.72 -25.66
CA MET A 101 10.67 11.22 -26.89
C MET A 101 10.19 11.94 -28.16
N GLY A 102 9.25 12.92 -28.04
CA GLY A 102 8.70 13.66 -29.17
C GLY A 102 7.67 12.90 -30.00
N ILE A 103 7.03 11.84 -29.45
CA ILE A 103 6.01 11.04 -30.14
C ILE A 103 4.61 11.48 -29.68
N ASP A 104 4.24 12.72 -30.00
CA ASP A 104 3.03 13.37 -29.46
C ASP A 104 1.73 12.63 -29.83
N ALA A 105 1.64 12.03 -31.00
CA ALA A 105 0.45 11.28 -31.42
C ALA A 105 0.22 10.05 -30.52
N LEU A 106 1.27 9.35 -30.11
CA LEU A 106 1.17 8.21 -29.20
C LEU A 106 0.88 8.68 -27.76
N ALA A 107 1.50 9.79 -27.33
CA ALA A 107 1.23 10.39 -26.03
C ALA A 107 -0.26 10.78 -25.90
N ALA A 108 -0.82 11.44 -26.91
CA ALA A 108 -2.25 11.78 -26.97
C ALA A 108 -3.15 10.53 -26.96
N ALA A 109 -2.75 9.46 -27.66
CA ALA A 109 -3.50 8.19 -27.63
C ALA A 109 -3.52 7.57 -26.22
N LEU A 110 -2.43 7.63 -25.46
CA LEU A 110 -2.34 7.13 -24.08
C LEU A 110 -3.24 7.89 -23.09
N ASP A 111 -3.62 9.13 -23.39
CA ASP A 111 -4.57 9.91 -22.60
C ASP A 111 -6.03 9.57 -22.88
N THR A 112 -6.32 8.85 -23.98
CA THR A 112 -7.70 8.44 -24.25
C THR A 112 -8.15 7.39 -23.24
N GLY A 113 -9.37 7.56 -22.69
CA GLY A 113 -9.88 6.69 -21.61
C GLY A 113 -9.89 5.21 -21.99
N VAL A 114 -10.25 4.87 -23.23
CA VAL A 114 -10.28 3.47 -23.71
C VAL A 114 -8.88 2.86 -23.73
N VAL A 115 -7.88 3.57 -24.25
CA VAL A 115 -6.49 3.09 -24.33
C VAL A 115 -5.92 2.95 -22.91
N ARG A 116 -6.14 3.96 -22.06
CA ARG A 116 -5.67 3.97 -20.68
C ARG A 116 -6.21 2.77 -19.88
N VAL A 117 -7.51 2.53 -19.92
CA VAL A 117 -8.15 1.38 -19.24
C VAL A 117 -7.65 0.07 -19.83
N SER A 118 -7.58 -0.07 -21.16
CA SER A 118 -7.13 -1.31 -21.82
C SER A 118 -5.70 -1.66 -21.44
N LEU A 119 -4.78 -0.71 -21.48
CA LEU A 119 -3.38 -0.93 -21.09
C LEU A 119 -3.24 -1.24 -19.59
N ALA A 120 -3.99 -0.54 -18.72
CA ALA A 120 -4.00 -0.84 -17.29
C ALA A 120 -4.44 -2.29 -17.03
N LEU A 121 -5.47 -2.77 -17.74
CA LEU A 121 -5.90 -4.17 -17.67
C LEU A 121 -4.82 -5.13 -18.21
N VAL A 122 -4.12 -4.79 -19.29
CA VAL A 122 -3.01 -5.61 -19.82
C VAL A 122 -1.90 -5.76 -18.77
N PHE A 123 -1.45 -4.68 -18.12
CA PHE A 123 -0.43 -4.75 -17.07
C PHE A 123 -0.90 -5.54 -15.86
N LEU A 124 -2.15 -5.33 -15.42
CA LEU A 124 -2.75 -6.10 -14.33
C LEU A 124 -2.76 -7.59 -14.65
N TRP A 125 -3.34 -7.99 -15.77
CA TRP A 125 -3.49 -9.42 -16.10
C TRP A 125 -2.16 -10.08 -16.47
N SER A 126 -1.19 -9.33 -17.00
CA SER A 126 0.20 -9.80 -17.16
C SER A 126 0.82 -10.13 -15.79
N SER A 127 0.56 -9.28 -14.78
CA SER A 127 1.02 -9.49 -13.41
C SER A 127 0.33 -10.69 -12.74
N VAL A 128 -0.96 -10.90 -12.99
CA VAL A 128 -1.67 -12.14 -12.63
C VAL A 128 -1.02 -13.34 -13.29
N GLY A 129 -0.70 -13.24 -14.59
CA GLY A 129 0.01 -14.29 -15.34
C GLY A 129 1.36 -14.65 -14.72
N ILE A 130 2.18 -13.66 -14.34
CA ILE A 130 3.48 -13.89 -13.66
C ILE A 130 3.28 -14.70 -12.38
N ASN A 131 2.28 -14.34 -11.55
CA ASN A 131 1.96 -15.07 -10.32
C ASN A 131 1.44 -16.50 -10.60
N LEU A 132 0.65 -16.69 -11.66
CA LEU A 132 0.16 -18.01 -12.08
C LEU A 132 1.29 -18.92 -12.55
N LEU A 133 2.36 -18.37 -13.13
CA LEU A 133 3.54 -19.13 -13.54
C LEU A 133 4.39 -19.66 -12.37
N GLY A 134 4.12 -19.16 -11.16
CA GLY A 134 4.71 -19.67 -9.93
C GLY A 134 5.90 -18.86 -9.40
N LEU A 135 6.26 -19.14 -8.15
CA LEU A 135 7.23 -18.37 -7.37
C LEU A 135 8.63 -18.28 -8.02
N ARG A 136 9.04 -19.29 -8.82
CA ARG A 136 10.34 -19.27 -9.50
C ARG A 136 10.40 -18.16 -10.56
N VAL A 137 9.36 -18.05 -11.39
CA VAL A 137 9.25 -17.01 -12.43
C VAL A 137 9.10 -15.64 -11.76
N TYR A 138 8.24 -15.54 -10.75
CA TYR A 138 8.05 -14.35 -9.95
C TYR A 138 9.38 -13.77 -9.43
N LYS A 139 10.18 -14.59 -8.73
CA LYS A 139 11.50 -14.17 -8.20
C LYS A 139 12.47 -13.73 -9.29
N ARG A 140 12.48 -14.43 -10.42
CA ARG A 140 13.38 -14.14 -11.54
C ARG A 140 13.11 -12.79 -12.20
N ILE A 141 11.86 -12.33 -12.14
CA ILE A 141 11.45 -11.04 -12.71
C ILE A 141 11.58 -9.93 -11.66
N LEU A 142 11.02 -10.12 -10.45
CA LEU A 142 10.90 -9.03 -9.48
C LEU A 142 12.22 -8.66 -8.81
N VAL A 143 13.10 -9.61 -8.56
CA VAL A 143 14.37 -9.31 -7.86
C VAL A 143 15.27 -8.37 -8.68
N PRO A 144 15.53 -8.59 -9.99
CA PRO A 144 16.26 -7.62 -10.79
C PRO A 144 15.58 -6.25 -10.87
N MET A 145 14.24 -6.22 -11.06
CA MET A 145 13.48 -4.97 -11.10
C MET A 145 13.62 -4.19 -9.80
N MET A 146 13.64 -4.86 -8.64
CA MET A 146 13.88 -4.21 -7.36
C MET A 146 15.23 -3.46 -7.31
N PHE A 147 16.32 -4.06 -7.80
CA PHE A 147 17.61 -3.38 -7.87
C PHE A 147 17.56 -2.16 -8.81
N VAL A 148 16.91 -2.30 -9.95
CA VAL A 148 16.70 -1.20 -10.91
C VAL A 148 15.96 -0.05 -10.24
N MET A 149 14.90 -0.32 -9.48
CA MET A 149 14.14 0.70 -8.73
C MET A 149 15.02 1.45 -7.72
N PHE A 150 15.85 0.74 -6.95
CA PHE A 150 16.77 1.37 -6.00
C PHE A 150 17.79 2.28 -6.70
N VAL A 151 18.33 1.85 -7.84
CA VAL A 151 19.27 2.65 -8.63
C VAL A 151 18.59 3.94 -9.10
N PHE A 152 17.44 3.86 -9.74
CA PHE A 152 16.73 5.05 -10.24
C PHE A 152 16.27 5.97 -9.11
N GLY A 153 15.75 5.42 -8.02
CA GLY A 153 15.38 6.22 -6.86
C GLY A 153 16.61 6.89 -6.20
N SER A 154 17.77 6.22 -6.21
CA SER A 154 19.03 6.84 -5.73
C SER A 154 19.48 7.98 -6.65
N ILE A 155 19.23 7.90 -7.95
CA ILE A 155 19.49 9.02 -8.88
C ILE A 155 18.63 10.23 -8.48
N VAL A 156 17.32 10.01 -8.16
CA VAL A 156 16.45 11.10 -7.69
C VAL A 156 16.98 11.72 -6.40
N ILE A 157 17.44 10.90 -5.46
CA ILE A 157 18.00 11.40 -4.19
C ILE A 157 19.27 12.22 -4.45
N VAL A 158 20.20 11.71 -5.24
CA VAL A 158 21.46 12.40 -5.55
C VAL A 158 21.18 13.70 -6.29
N THR A 159 20.37 13.67 -7.34
CA THR A 159 20.06 14.87 -8.13
C THR A 159 19.30 15.90 -7.31
N GLY A 160 18.35 15.48 -6.47
CA GLY A 160 17.60 16.40 -5.62
C GLY A 160 18.44 17.09 -4.55
N PHE A 161 19.60 16.54 -4.14
CA PHE A 161 20.53 17.22 -3.24
C PHE A 161 21.66 17.96 -3.97
N LEU A 162 21.81 17.75 -5.28
CA LEU A 162 22.81 18.50 -6.08
C LEU A 162 22.30 19.87 -6.52
N PHE A 163 20.99 20.04 -6.67
CA PHE A 163 20.36 21.28 -7.08
C PHE A 163 19.60 21.91 -5.91
N ASP A 164 19.45 23.23 -5.93
CA ASP A 164 18.75 24.00 -4.92
C ASP A 164 17.52 24.76 -5.47
N HIS A 165 16.87 25.55 -4.61
CA HIS A 165 15.72 26.39 -5.01
C HIS A 165 16.10 27.47 -6.06
N GLY A 166 17.36 27.93 -6.08
CA GLY A 166 17.86 28.90 -7.07
C GLY A 166 17.96 28.26 -8.45
N ASP A 167 18.53 27.05 -8.53
CA ASP A 167 18.61 26.28 -9.77
C ASP A 167 17.22 25.99 -10.33
N PHE A 168 16.28 25.62 -9.44
CA PHE A 168 14.90 25.39 -9.83
C PHE A 168 14.23 26.66 -10.37
N ALA A 169 14.40 27.80 -9.69
CA ALA A 169 13.85 29.09 -10.13
C ALA A 169 14.40 29.49 -11.50
N ALA A 170 15.69 29.30 -11.74
CA ALA A 170 16.30 29.56 -13.04
C ALA A 170 15.74 28.63 -14.14
N GLY A 171 15.60 27.33 -13.84
CA GLY A 171 15.02 26.35 -14.74
C GLY A 171 13.55 26.65 -15.09
N LEU A 172 12.76 27.05 -14.10
CA LEU A 172 11.35 27.45 -14.28
C LEU A 172 11.22 28.68 -15.18
N ALA A 173 12.04 29.71 -14.94
CA ALA A 173 12.07 30.93 -15.75
C ALA A 173 12.43 30.63 -17.21
N VAL A 174 13.41 29.75 -17.45
CA VAL A 174 13.82 29.37 -18.81
C VAL A 174 12.76 28.55 -19.54
N ARG A 175 12.08 27.63 -18.85
CA ARG A 175 11.12 26.69 -19.50
C ARG A 175 9.73 27.23 -19.65
N GLU A 176 9.21 27.91 -18.64
CA GLU A 176 7.83 28.39 -18.59
C GLU A 176 7.71 29.92 -18.57
N GLY A 177 8.80 30.65 -18.39
CA GLY A 177 8.77 32.11 -18.24
C GLY A 177 8.13 32.57 -16.92
N LEU A 178 8.03 31.67 -15.93
CA LEU A 178 7.37 31.93 -14.66
C LEU A 178 8.40 32.15 -13.54
N SER A 179 7.99 32.85 -12.50
CA SER A 179 8.70 32.94 -11.22
C SER A 179 8.13 31.99 -10.19
N VAL A 180 8.94 31.59 -9.23
CA VAL A 180 8.49 30.77 -8.10
C VAL A 180 7.42 31.56 -7.31
N PRO A 181 6.24 30.94 -7.01
CA PRO A 181 5.22 31.58 -6.21
C PRO A 181 5.73 31.96 -4.82
N PRO A 182 5.31 33.13 -4.27
CA PRO A 182 5.69 33.50 -2.92
C PRO A 182 5.17 32.49 -1.89
N GLU A 183 5.93 32.26 -0.86
CA GLU A 183 5.49 31.39 0.24
C GLU A 183 4.37 32.06 1.04
N PRO A 184 3.13 31.52 1.01
CA PRO A 184 2.06 32.09 1.81
C PRO A 184 2.33 31.84 3.29
N ALA A 185 2.20 32.88 4.12
CA ALA A 185 2.25 32.76 5.56
C ALA A 185 1.05 31.92 6.03
N ARG A 186 1.27 30.66 6.37
CA ARG A 186 0.23 29.77 6.90
C ARG A 186 0.57 29.35 8.32
N PRO A 187 -0.33 29.57 9.30
CA PRO A 187 -0.12 29.07 10.64
C PRO A 187 -0.16 27.54 10.63
N PHE A 188 0.60 26.91 11.52
CA PHE A 188 0.59 25.47 11.71
C PHE A 188 -0.81 25.00 12.15
N SER A 189 -1.32 23.94 11.53
CA SER A 189 -2.60 23.31 11.87
C SER A 189 -2.42 21.84 12.22
N TRP A 190 -2.73 21.47 13.45
CA TRP A 190 -2.73 20.07 13.88
C TRP A 190 -3.69 19.20 13.06
N ALA A 191 -4.84 19.73 12.66
CA ALA A 191 -5.80 19.00 11.85
C ALA A 191 -5.22 18.65 10.47
N SER A 192 -4.62 19.63 9.78
CA SER A 192 -3.94 19.40 8.50
C SER A 192 -2.73 18.49 8.65
N PHE A 193 -1.95 18.65 9.72
CA PHE A 193 -0.77 17.83 9.98
C PHE A 193 -1.14 16.35 10.19
N LEU A 194 -2.14 16.06 11.02
CA LEU A 194 -2.61 14.70 11.27
C LEU A 194 -3.30 14.09 10.05
N ALA A 195 -4.08 14.87 9.31
CA ALA A 195 -4.71 14.42 8.07
C ALA A 195 -3.67 14.06 6.99
N ALA A 196 -2.65 14.89 6.81
CA ALA A 196 -1.54 14.61 5.92
C ALA A 196 -0.73 13.40 6.36
N SER A 197 -0.42 13.28 7.67
CA SER A 197 0.29 12.13 8.22
C SER A 197 -0.48 10.82 8.01
N ALA A 198 -1.80 10.83 8.17
CA ALA A 198 -2.65 9.65 7.93
C ALA A 198 -2.64 9.21 6.46
N LEU A 199 -2.61 10.14 5.50
CA LEU A 199 -2.49 9.81 4.08
C LEU A 199 -1.06 9.34 3.73
N LEU A 200 -0.04 10.05 4.21
CA LEU A 200 1.38 9.70 4.00
C LEU A 200 1.74 8.34 4.61
N PHE A 201 1.01 7.90 5.65
CA PHE A 201 1.14 6.57 6.22
C PHE A 201 0.96 5.45 5.17
N SER A 202 0.16 5.69 4.13
CA SER A 202 -0.03 4.70 3.04
C SER A 202 1.27 4.33 2.34
N SER A 203 2.27 5.21 2.32
CA SER A 203 3.60 4.93 1.76
C SER A 203 4.35 3.84 2.52
N PHE A 204 4.05 3.63 3.80
CA PHE A 204 4.67 2.58 4.63
C PHE A 204 3.95 1.24 4.54
N ILE A 205 2.80 1.15 3.86
CA ILE A 205 2.06 -0.10 3.67
C ILE A 205 2.84 -1.04 2.76
N GLY A 206 2.84 -2.33 3.08
CA GLY A 206 3.47 -3.39 2.28
C GLY A 206 4.43 -4.29 3.05
N PHE A 207 4.90 -3.93 4.27
CA PHE A 207 5.65 -4.85 5.14
C PHE A 207 4.80 -6.05 5.57
N ASP A 208 3.50 -5.86 5.68
CA ASP A 208 2.49 -6.88 5.94
C ASP A 208 2.44 -7.97 4.86
N SER A 209 2.75 -7.62 3.61
CA SER A 209 2.82 -8.57 2.49
C SER A 209 3.87 -9.68 2.72
N ILE A 210 4.93 -9.39 3.47
CA ILE A 210 5.94 -10.37 3.88
C ILE A 210 5.29 -11.46 4.75
N ALA A 211 4.43 -11.05 5.67
CA ALA A 211 3.71 -11.96 6.54
C ALA A 211 2.71 -12.85 5.79
N GLN A 212 2.08 -12.34 4.73
CA GLN A 212 1.14 -13.11 3.91
C GLN A 212 1.81 -14.30 3.20
N ALA A 213 3.09 -14.16 2.83
CA ALA A 213 3.90 -15.19 2.18
C ALA A 213 4.61 -16.13 3.17
N GLY A 214 4.16 -16.19 4.43
CA GLY A 214 4.83 -16.93 5.51
C GLY A 214 5.09 -18.41 5.21
N GLY A 215 4.17 -19.09 4.55
CA GLY A 215 4.31 -20.50 4.16
C GLY A 215 5.34 -20.78 3.05
N GLU A 216 5.90 -19.74 2.41
CA GLU A 216 6.89 -19.87 1.33
C GLU A 216 8.33 -19.57 1.77
N ALA A 217 8.53 -19.21 3.03
CA ALA A 217 9.82 -18.80 3.59
C ALA A 217 10.59 -19.96 4.21
N LYS A 218 11.91 -19.95 4.07
CA LYS A 218 12.79 -20.85 4.83
C LYS A 218 12.97 -20.30 6.24
N ASN A 219 12.85 -21.17 7.27
CA ASN A 219 12.93 -20.77 8.68
C ASN A 219 12.02 -19.55 9.00
N PRO A 220 10.73 -19.62 8.70
CA PRO A 220 9.87 -18.45 8.64
C PRO A 220 9.73 -17.72 9.97
N GLY A 221 9.75 -18.43 11.11
CA GLY A 221 9.69 -17.84 12.46
C GLY A 221 10.82 -16.85 12.78
N ARG A 222 11.97 -16.91 12.05
CA ARG A 222 13.08 -15.98 12.20
C ARG A 222 13.20 -15.03 11.01
N SER A 223 13.03 -15.56 9.79
CA SER A 223 13.25 -14.77 8.58
C SER A 223 12.16 -13.73 8.33
N LEU A 224 10.89 -14.01 8.66
CA LEU A 224 9.80 -13.06 8.48
C LEU A 224 9.94 -11.82 9.37
N PRO A 225 10.13 -11.95 10.72
CA PRO A 225 10.33 -10.78 11.56
C PRO A 225 11.51 -9.91 11.13
N LEU A 226 12.63 -10.56 10.77
CA LEU A 226 13.81 -9.85 10.31
C LEU A 226 13.55 -9.10 8.99
N ALA A 227 12.88 -9.75 8.03
CA ALA A 227 12.52 -9.14 6.76
C ALA A 227 11.56 -7.95 6.93
N ILE A 228 10.56 -8.06 7.83
CA ILE A 228 9.65 -6.97 8.18
C ILE A 228 10.43 -5.78 8.75
N GLY A 229 11.32 -6.03 9.72
CA GLY A 229 12.14 -4.97 10.33
C GLY A 229 13.06 -4.27 9.33
N ILE A 230 13.79 -5.03 8.52
CA ILE A 230 14.67 -4.48 7.46
C ILE A 230 13.86 -3.69 6.45
N ALA A 231 12.71 -4.22 6.01
CA ALA A 231 11.87 -3.55 5.02
C ALA A 231 11.37 -2.18 5.51
N VAL A 232 10.84 -2.11 6.73
CA VAL A 232 10.32 -0.84 7.29
C VAL A 232 11.42 0.20 7.46
N VAL A 233 12.59 -0.19 7.98
CA VAL A 233 13.71 0.74 8.19
C VAL A 233 14.29 1.19 6.86
N SER A 234 14.63 0.25 5.96
CA SER A 234 15.26 0.57 4.68
C SER A 234 14.36 1.41 3.78
N VAL A 235 13.09 0.99 3.63
CA VAL A 235 12.13 1.70 2.78
C VAL A 235 11.74 3.04 3.39
N GLY A 236 11.52 3.09 4.70
CA GLY A 236 11.19 4.33 5.40
C GLY A 236 12.30 5.37 5.28
N THR A 237 13.56 4.96 5.47
CA THR A 237 14.73 5.85 5.30
C THR A 237 14.84 6.31 3.84
N PHE A 238 14.71 5.38 2.89
CA PHE A 238 14.77 5.71 1.47
C PHE A 238 13.69 6.72 1.06
N TYR A 239 12.46 6.53 1.53
CA TYR A 239 11.35 7.41 1.24
C TYR A 239 11.52 8.80 1.84
N LEU A 240 12.02 8.87 3.07
CA LEU A 240 12.33 10.16 3.71
C LEU A 240 13.40 10.91 2.94
N LEU A 241 14.50 10.24 2.57
CA LEU A 241 15.58 10.84 1.79
C LEU A 241 15.10 11.28 0.41
N PHE A 242 14.31 10.45 -0.27
CA PHE A 242 13.75 10.76 -1.58
C PHE A 242 12.85 12.01 -1.54
N THR A 243 11.93 12.06 -0.58
CA THR A 243 11.02 13.20 -0.42
C THR A 243 11.79 14.45 -0.03
N ALA A 244 12.76 14.33 0.89
CA ALA A 244 13.62 15.45 1.32
C ALA A 244 14.44 16.01 0.16
N ALA A 245 15.01 15.14 -0.69
CA ALA A 245 15.79 15.54 -1.85
C ALA A 245 14.98 16.36 -2.86
N VAL A 246 13.75 15.91 -3.16
CA VAL A 246 12.89 16.66 -4.09
C VAL A 246 12.46 18.00 -3.51
N TYR A 247 12.09 18.08 -2.23
CA TYR A 247 11.74 19.35 -1.58
C TYR A 247 12.95 20.25 -1.30
N HIS A 248 14.18 19.72 -1.30
CA HIS A 248 15.40 20.51 -1.27
C HIS A 248 15.62 21.30 -2.58
N THR A 249 15.26 20.70 -3.71
CA THR A 249 15.35 21.34 -5.03
C THR A 249 14.11 22.20 -5.32
N VAL A 250 12.91 21.66 -5.03
CA VAL A 250 11.64 22.25 -5.48
C VAL A 250 10.94 22.95 -4.31
N PRO A 251 10.69 24.27 -4.40
CA PRO A 251 9.96 25.00 -3.37
C PRO A 251 8.55 24.44 -3.14
N TRP A 252 8.18 24.26 -1.88
CA TRP A 252 6.85 23.72 -1.54
C TRP A 252 5.71 24.59 -2.04
N SER A 253 5.90 25.94 -2.13
CA SER A 253 4.90 26.86 -2.66
C SER A 253 4.57 26.57 -4.11
N PHE A 254 5.58 26.26 -4.94
CA PHE A 254 5.37 25.82 -6.32
C PHE A 254 4.62 24.49 -6.38
N VAL A 255 5.00 23.50 -5.56
CA VAL A 255 4.31 22.21 -5.49
C VAL A 255 2.85 22.40 -5.11
N ALA A 256 2.55 23.25 -4.11
CA ALA A 256 1.20 23.52 -3.65
C ALA A 256 0.30 24.17 -4.71
N GLU A 257 0.84 25.11 -5.49
CA GLU A 257 0.11 25.78 -6.56
C GLU A 257 -0.11 24.85 -7.76
N LYS A 258 0.96 24.22 -8.26
CA LYS A 258 0.88 23.30 -9.41
C LYS A 258 0.01 22.07 -9.15
N ALA A 259 0.00 21.53 -7.93
CA ALA A 259 -0.83 20.40 -7.56
C ALA A 259 -2.33 20.65 -7.72
N LEU A 260 -2.79 21.90 -7.67
CA LEU A 260 -4.20 22.25 -7.88
C LEU A 260 -4.67 22.02 -9.32
N THR A 261 -3.77 22.14 -10.28
CA THR A 261 -4.10 22.13 -11.71
C THR A 261 -3.68 20.85 -12.43
N GLN A 262 -2.68 20.13 -11.91
CA GLN A 262 -2.14 18.92 -12.55
C GLN A 262 -1.63 17.91 -11.55
N ASP A 263 -1.52 16.66 -11.97
CA ASP A 263 -0.91 15.60 -11.18
C ASP A 263 0.62 15.73 -11.23
N LEU A 264 1.24 15.82 -10.05
CA LEU A 264 2.67 16.01 -9.89
C LEU A 264 3.37 14.69 -9.60
N THR A 265 4.54 14.54 -10.21
CA THR A 265 5.45 13.42 -9.96
C THR A 265 6.85 13.94 -9.63
N ALA A 266 7.62 13.20 -8.82
CA ALA A 266 9.01 13.55 -8.53
C ALA A 266 9.86 13.78 -9.80
N PRO A 267 9.79 12.88 -10.81
CA PRO A 267 10.50 13.11 -12.07
C PRO A 267 10.09 14.37 -12.80
N GLY A 268 8.78 14.67 -12.84
CA GLY A 268 8.25 15.87 -13.47
C GLY A 268 8.74 17.15 -12.79
N LEU A 269 8.80 17.14 -11.45
CA LEU A 269 9.30 18.26 -10.66
C LEU A 269 10.81 18.48 -10.87
N LEU A 270 11.62 17.42 -10.84
CA LEU A 270 13.06 17.53 -11.10
C LEU A 270 13.36 17.80 -12.58
N GLY A 271 12.41 17.59 -13.47
CA GLY A 271 12.52 17.92 -14.89
C GLY A 271 12.90 19.37 -15.16
N TYR A 272 12.60 20.31 -14.26
CA TYR A 272 12.97 21.73 -14.41
C TYR A 272 14.49 21.97 -14.30
N VAL A 273 15.20 21.15 -13.54
CA VAL A 273 16.66 21.27 -13.33
C VAL A 273 17.47 20.26 -14.13
N LEU A 274 16.83 19.17 -14.60
CA LEU A 274 17.49 18.10 -15.33
C LEU A 274 17.37 18.27 -16.85
N SER A 275 18.37 17.74 -17.57
CA SER A 275 18.25 17.62 -19.03
C SER A 275 17.17 16.58 -19.41
N PRO A 276 16.57 16.68 -20.62
CA PRO A 276 15.50 15.76 -21.05
C PRO A 276 15.87 14.28 -20.93
N GLY A 277 17.11 13.91 -21.24
CA GLY A 277 17.55 12.51 -21.15
C GLY A 277 17.52 11.95 -19.71
N TRP A 278 17.95 12.75 -18.72
CA TRP A 278 17.86 12.36 -17.32
C TRP A 278 16.41 12.29 -16.82
N THR A 279 15.56 13.21 -17.27
CA THR A 279 14.13 13.19 -16.92
C THR A 279 13.47 11.91 -17.43
N ILE A 280 13.69 11.53 -18.70
CA ILE A 280 13.18 10.29 -19.27
C ILE A 280 13.65 9.07 -18.46
N LEU A 281 14.92 9.03 -18.09
CA LEU A 281 15.51 7.94 -17.34
C LEU A 281 14.83 7.76 -15.95
N ILE A 282 14.59 8.87 -15.24
CA ILE A 282 13.94 8.82 -13.91
C ILE A 282 12.47 8.45 -14.04
N VAL A 283 11.74 8.99 -15.04
CA VAL A 283 10.34 8.59 -15.31
C VAL A 283 10.25 7.10 -15.64
N ALA A 284 11.17 6.59 -16.45
CA ALA A 284 11.23 5.15 -16.75
C ALA A 284 11.48 4.32 -15.49
N GLY A 285 12.35 4.76 -14.60
CA GLY A 285 12.58 4.14 -13.30
C GLY A 285 11.34 4.10 -12.43
N ALA A 286 10.57 5.19 -12.39
CA ALA A 286 9.28 5.24 -11.67
C ALA A 286 8.24 4.29 -12.29
N ALA A 287 8.16 4.19 -13.62
CA ALA A 287 7.29 3.23 -14.29
C ALA A 287 7.69 1.77 -13.97
N VAL A 288 8.98 1.45 -13.93
CA VAL A 288 9.49 0.13 -13.50
C VAL A 288 9.08 -0.17 -12.06
N ALA A 289 9.11 0.82 -11.17
CA ALA A 289 8.68 0.67 -9.79
C ALA A 289 7.19 0.29 -9.70
N LEU A 290 6.33 0.98 -10.44
CA LEU A 290 4.90 0.68 -10.53
C LEU A 290 4.64 -0.73 -11.05
N ILE A 291 5.30 -1.13 -12.12
CA ILE A 291 5.18 -2.48 -12.71
C ILE A 291 5.61 -3.55 -11.71
N ASN A 292 6.68 -3.31 -10.94
CA ASN A 292 7.20 -4.26 -9.95
C ASN A 292 6.25 -4.47 -8.75
N ASP A 293 5.47 -3.45 -8.39
CA ASP A 293 4.54 -3.54 -7.26
C ASP A 293 3.35 -4.47 -7.54
N LEU A 294 2.84 -4.49 -8.77
CA LEU A 294 1.62 -5.22 -9.12
C LEU A 294 1.69 -6.73 -8.80
N PRO A 295 2.73 -7.49 -9.25
CA PRO A 295 2.81 -8.90 -8.91
C PRO A 295 3.02 -9.15 -7.42
N ALA A 296 3.73 -8.24 -6.71
CA ALA A 296 3.98 -8.37 -5.28
C ALA A 296 2.70 -8.21 -4.45
N MET A 297 1.89 -7.22 -4.79
CA MET A 297 0.59 -6.99 -4.15
C MET A 297 -0.38 -8.14 -4.44
N LEU A 298 -0.44 -8.63 -5.69
CA LEU A 298 -1.26 -9.79 -6.07
C LEU A 298 -0.87 -11.06 -5.33
N LEU A 299 0.43 -11.29 -5.11
CA LEU A 299 0.90 -12.41 -4.29
C LEU A 299 0.31 -12.31 -2.90
N SER A 300 0.40 -11.17 -2.25
CA SER A 300 -0.08 -10.93 -0.89
C SER A 300 -1.58 -11.18 -0.77
N VAL A 301 -2.40 -10.51 -1.59
CA VAL A 301 -3.87 -10.62 -1.49
C VAL A 301 -4.39 -12.02 -1.81
N SER A 302 -3.76 -12.73 -2.73
CA SER A 302 -4.16 -14.10 -3.06
C SER A 302 -3.93 -15.09 -1.92
N ARG A 303 -2.92 -14.87 -1.05
CA ARG A 303 -2.66 -15.72 0.12
C ARG A 303 -3.66 -15.48 1.24
N LEU A 304 -4.23 -14.27 1.37
CA LEU A 304 -5.34 -14.02 2.29
C LEU A 304 -6.57 -14.82 1.89
N VAL A 305 -6.97 -14.72 0.62
CA VAL A 305 -8.15 -15.44 0.10
C VAL A 305 -7.96 -16.96 0.20
N PHE A 306 -6.75 -17.44 -0.07
CA PHE A 306 -6.40 -18.85 0.11
C PHE A 306 -6.58 -19.30 1.55
N ALA A 307 -6.05 -18.56 2.52
CA ALA A 307 -6.13 -18.92 3.94
C ALA A 307 -7.57 -18.92 4.47
N TRP A 308 -8.44 -18.01 4.02
CA TRP A 308 -9.87 -18.03 4.37
C TRP A 308 -10.58 -19.28 3.85
N ALA A 309 -10.26 -19.66 2.61
CA ALA A 309 -10.86 -20.81 1.97
C ALA A 309 -10.33 -22.14 2.55
N GLU A 310 -9.07 -22.17 2.99
CA GLU A 310 -8.45 -23.30 3.68
C GLU A 310 -9.15 -23.58 5.03
N ASP A 311 -9.41 -22.56 5.82
CA ASP A 311 -10.18 -22.66 7.07
C ASP A 311 -11.71 -22.87 6.83
N GLY A 312 -12.17 -22.73 5.58
CA GLY A 312 -13.57 -22.92 5.21
C GLY A 312 -14.50 -21.75 5.58
N VAL A 313 -13.96 -20.58 5.98
CA VAL A 313 -14.73 -19.34 6.17
C VAL A 313 -14.95 -18.56 4.88
N PHE A 314 -14.48 -19.12 3.77
CA PHE A 314 -14.69 -18.70 2.39
C PHE A 314 -14.89 -19.96 1.52
N PRO A 315 -15.49 -19.88 0.32
CA PRO A 315 -15.76 -21.07 -0.48
C PRO A 315 -14.53 -21.95 -0.71
N LYS A 316 -14.55 -23.20 -0.27
CA LYS A 316 -13.42 -24.15 -0.30
C LYS A 316 -12.82 -24.35 -1.70
N SER A 317 -13.60 -24.14 -2.76
CA SER A 317 -13.12 -24.23 -4.15
C SER A 317 -11.97 -23.25 -4.43
N VAL A 318 -11.91 -22.14 -3.70
CA VAL A 318 -10.90 -21.09 -3.89
C VAL A 318 -9.54 -21.50 -3.32
N ALA A 319 -9.50 -22.43 -2.37
CA ALA A 319 -8.24 -22.99 -1.84
C ALA A 319 -7.56 -23.99 -2.80
N ARG A 320 -8.10 -24.20 -4.03
CA ARG A 320 -7.48 -25.12 -4.99
C ARG A 320 -6.13 -24.61 -5.45
N ILE A 321 -5.11 -25.45 -5.26
CA ILE A 321 -3.74 -25.22 -5.72
C ILE A 321 -3.58 -25.84 -7.13
N HIS A 322 -2.93 -25.12 -8.02
CA HIS A 322 -2.62 -25.63 -9.36
C HIS A 322 -1.61 -26.79 -9.26
N ARG A 323 -1.92 -27.94 -9.86
CA ARG A 323 -1.19 -29.23 -9.70
C ARG A 323 0.31 -29.13 -10.01
N THR A 324 0.70 -28.39 -11.05
CA THR A 324 2.10 -28.32 -11.51
C THR A 324 2.83 -27.03 -11.09
N ARG A 325 2.09 -25.93 -10.85
CA ARG A 325 2.66 -24.61 -10.54
C ARG A 325 2.64 -24.27 -9.06
N HIS A 326 1.89 -25.05 -8.26
CA HIS A 326 1.72 -24.87 -6.81
C HIS A 326 1.26 -23.46 -6.41
N THR A 327 0.35 -22.88 -7.21
CA THR A 327 -0.19 -21.52 -7.00
C THR A 327 -1.70 -21.58 -6.74
N PRO A 328 -2.25 -20.73 -5.87
CA PRO A 328 -3.69 -20.62 -5.62
C PRO A 328 -4.36 -19.84 -6.76
N HIS A 329 -4.51 -20.47 -7.91
CA HIS A 329 -4.92 -19.83 -9.17
C HIS A 329 -6.30 -19.17 -9.10
N ILE A 330 -7.28 -19.76 -8.38
CA ILE A 330 -8.61 -19.18 -8.24
C ILE A 330 -8.57 -17.90 -7.39
N ALA A 331 -7.83 -17.94 -6.28
CA ALA A 331 -7.63 -16.76 -5.43
C ALA A 331 -6.93 -15.60 -6.18
N LEU A 332 -5.95 -15.92 -7.04
CA LEU A 332 -5.27 -14.94 -7.89
C LEU A 332 -6.24 -14.31 -8.90
N VAL A 333 -7.03 -15.11 -9.60
CA VAL A 333 -8.01 -14.61 -10.57
C VAL A 333 -9.08 -13.75 -9.88
N LEU A 334 -9.59 -14.17 -8.72
CA LEU A 334 -10.57 -13.41 -7.94
C LEU A 334 -10.01 -12.03 -7.54
N SER A 335 -8.77 -11.98 -7.06
CA SER A 335 -8.09 -10.72 -6.71
C SER A 335 -7.84 -9.85 -7.95
N GLY A 336 -7.49 -10.45 -9.09
CA GLY A 336 -7.35 -9.76 -10.37
C GLY A 336 -8.67 -9.17 -10.87
N LEU A 337 -9.78 -9.86 -10.71
CA LEU A 337 -11.11 -9.35 -11.03
C LEU A 337 -11.48 -8.15 -10.15
N MET A 338 -11.22 -8.23 -8.84
CA MET A 338 -11.46 -7.11 -7.94
C MET A 338 -10.60 -5.88 -8.31
N ALA A 339 -9.33 -6.08 -8.64
CA ALA A 339 -8.46 -5.02 -9.12
C ALA A 339 -8.93 -4.43 -10.47
N SER A 340 -9.49 -5.25 -11.36
CA SER A 340 -10.08 -4.79 -12.62
C SER A 340 -11.28 -3.86 -12.37
N LEU A 341 -12.14 -4.17 -11.40
CA LEU A 341 -13.23 -3.27 -10.99
C LEU A 341 -12.69 -1.92 -10.49
N SER A 342 -11.58 -1.93 -9.78
CA SER A 342 -10.92 -0.69 -9.31
C SER A 342 -10.33 0.14 -10.47
N ILE A 343 -9.83 -0.47 -11.54
CA ILE A 343 -9.39 0.26 -12.74
C ILE A 343 -10.57 1.06 -13.33
N PHE A 344 -11.74 0.41 -13.48
CA PHE A 344 -12.95 1.09 -13.93
C PHE A 344 -13.39 2.18 -12.94
N GLY A 345 -13.36 1.87 -11.63
CA GLY A 345 -13.67 2.84 -10.58
C GLY A 345 -12.80 4.10 -10.67
N SER A 346 -11.48 3.95 -10.82
CA SER A 346 -10.54 5.06 -10.99
C SER A 346 -10.81 5.87 -12.27
N HIS A 347 -11.21 5.19 -13.35
CA HIS A 347 -11.54 5.85 -14.60
C HIS A 347 -12.81 6.72 -14.49
N PHE A 348 -13.87 6.18 -13.87
CA PHE A 348 -15.15 6.89 -13.73
C PHE A 348 -15.13 7.97 -12.64
N ALA A 349 -14.35 7.76 -11.57
CA ALA A 349 -14.20 8.75 -10.51
C ALA A 349 -13.34 9.96 -10.93
N GLY A 350 -12.47 9.77 -11.94
CA GLY A 350 -11.55 10.81 -12.41
C GLY A 350 -10.45 11.15 -11.39
N ASP A 351 -10.38 10.47 -10.27
CA ASP A 351 -9.41 10.68 -9.21
C ASP A 351 -8.92 9.33 -8.62
N PHE A 352 -7.61 9.25 -8.41
CA PHE A 352 -6.98 8.08 -7.80
C PHE A 352 -7.03 8.11 -6.24
N PHE A 353 -7.31 9.26 -5.63
CA PHE A 353 -7.32 9.41 -4.18
C PHE A 353 -8.41 8.57 -3.50
N LEU A 354 -9.56 8.37 -4.13
CA LEU A 354 -10.59 7.46 -3.60
C LEU A 354 -10.02 6.08 -3.30
N GLY A 355 -9.20 5.54 -4.20
CA GLY A 355 -8.56 4.24 -3.99
C GLY A 355 -7.48 4.26 -2.90
N VAL A 356 -6.74 5.37 -2.77
CA VAL A 356 -5.78 5.57 -1.66
C VAL A 356 -6.51 5.65 -0.32
N ASP A 357 -7.61 6.40 -0.25
CA ASP A 357 -8.41 6.54 0.97
C ASP A 357 -9.02 5.19 1.42
N ILE A 358 -9.51 4.37 0.47
CA ILE A 358 -9.97 3.00 0.74
C ILE A 358 -8.82 2.14 1.28
N LEU A 359 -7.63 2.23 0.69
CA LEU A 359 -6.45 1.50 1.16
C LEU A 359 -6.09 1.92 2.59
N VAL A 360 -6.01 3.22 2.87
CA VAL A 360 -5.66 3.77 4.20
C VAL A 360 -6.65 3.29 5.25
N THR A 361 -7.96 3.45 5.03
CA THR A 361 -9.01 2.97 5.95
C THR A 361 -8.86 1.48 6.23
N SER A 362 -8.70 0.69 5.17
CA SER A 362 -8.58 -0.77 5.25
C SER A 362 -7.35 -1.21 6.05
N MET A 363 -6.22 -0.57 5.83
CA MET A 363 -4.96 -0.98 6.45
C MET A 363 -4.84 -0.48 7.89
N LEU A 364 -5.32 0.73 8.20
CA LEU A 364 -5.38 1.23 9.57
C LEU A 364 -6.20 0.30 10.46
N LEU A 365 -7.38 -0.11 10.01
CA LEU A 365 -8.19 -1.08 10.75
C LEU A 365 -7.46 -2.40 10.95
N ASN A 366 -6.89 -2.95 9.88
CA ASN A 366 -6.17 -4.22 9.96
C ASN A 366 -4.99 -4.15 10.93
N PHE A 367 -4.21 -3.08 10.91
CA PHE A 367 -3.07 -2.91 11.81
C PHE A 367 -3.48 -2.70 13.27
N ILE A 368 -4.60 -2.01 13.54
CA ILE A 368 -5.18 -1.92 14.88
C ILE A 368 -5.53 -3.32 15.40
N VAL A 369 -6.16 -4.14 14.56
CA VAL A 369 -6.52 -5.53 14.92
C VAL A 369 -5.27 -6.37 15.17
N MET A 370 -4.18 -6.18 14.43
CA MET A 370 -2.90 -6.86 14.70
C MET A 370 -2.31 -6.45 16.06
N CYS A 371 -2.31 -5.16 16.38
CA CYS A 371 -1.89 -4.69 17.71
C CYS A 371 -2.77 -5.29 18.83
N ALA A 372 -4.09 -5.35 18.62
CA ALA A 372 -5.01 -5.99 19.56
C ALA A 372 -4.76 -7.49 19.70
N ALA A 373 -4.40 -8.18 18.60
CA ALA A 373 -4.03 -9.60 18.62
C ALA A 373 -2.77 -9.85 19.46
N VAL A 374 -1.77 -8.98 19.42
CA VAL A 374 -0.58 -9.06 20.31
C VAL A 374 -1.00 -8.99 21.78
N LEU A 375 -1.96 -8.13 22.14
CA LEU A 375 -2.44 -8.02 23.52
C LEU A 375 -3.24 -9.25 23.96
N ALA A 376 -4.08 -9.77 23.08
CA ALA A 376 -5.01 -10.85 23.40
C ALA A 376 -4.38 -12.25 23.32
N LEU A 377 -3.34 -12.47 22.51
CA LEU A 377 -2.72 -13.75 22.21
C LEU A 377 -2.41 -14.60 23.46
N PRO A 378 -1.79 -14.08 24.53
CA PRO A 378 -1.47 -14.91 25.71
C PRO A 378 -2.70 -15.45 26.45
N HIS A 379 -3.85 -14.75 26.36
CA HIS A 379 -5.10 -15.16 27.00
C HIS A 379 -5.92 -16.08 26.08
N ARG A 380 -5.86 -15.84 24.77
CA ARG A 380 -6.64 -16.59 23.78
C ARG A 380 -5.97 -17.90 23.36
N ASN A 381 -4.65 -17.87 23.18
CA ASN A 381 -3.88 -19.02 22.75
C ASN A 381 -2.52 -19.08 23.46
N PRO A 382 -2.49 -19.51 24.75
CA PRO A 382 -1.26 -19.56 25.54
C PRO A 382 -0.17 -20.47 24.95
N ARG A 383 -0.56 -21.47 24.14
CA ARG A 383 0.39 -22.38 23.47
C ARG A 383 1.20 -21.62 22.43
N ILE A 384 0.52 -20.94 21.50
CA ILE A 384 1.18 -20.14 20.45
C ILE A 384 1.95 -18.96 21.07
N ALA A 385 1.45 -18.37 22.15
CA ALA A 385 2.13 -17.26 22.83
C ALA A 385 3.52 -17.61 23.36
N ARG A 386 3.76 -18.89 23.73
CA ARG A 386 5.07 -19.37 24.22
C ARG A 386 6.12 -19.41 23.11
N ASP A 387 5.69 -19.54 21.85
CA ASP A 387 6.57 -19.64 20.69
C ASP A 387 7.03 -18.27 20.17
N VAL A 388 6.54 -17.16 20.76
CA VAL A 388 6.95 -15.81 20.40
C VAL A 388 8.43 -15.59 20.69
N THR A 389 9.21 -15.27 19.66
CA THR A 389 10.66 -15.06 19.77
C THR A 389 11.08 -13.59 19.68
N VAL A 390 10.25 -12.72 19.10
CA VAL A 390 10.49 -11.28 18.96
C VAL A 390 9.86 -10.55 20.14
N LEU A 391 10.60 -9.62 20.76
CA LEU A 391 10.16 -8.88 21.94
C LEU A 391 9.50 -9.78 22.99
N ARG A 392 10.22 -10.83 23.42
CA ARG A 392 9.70 -11.87 24.34
C ARG A 392 9.08 -11.31 25.62
N SER A 393 9.58 -10.15 26.09
CA SER A 393 9.10 -9.52 27.31
C SER A 393 7.72 -8.88 27.10
N ARG A 394 6.73 -9.34 27.86
CA ARG A 394 5.38 -8.76 27.87
C ARG A 394 5.39 -7.26 28.20
N ARG A 395 6.36 -6.84 29.04
CA ARG A 395 6.55 -5.42 29.39
C ARG A 395 6.87 -4.55 28.21
N LEU A 396 7.43 -5.11 27.12
CA LEU A 396 7.71 -4.40 25.87
C LEU A 396 6.56 -4.54 24.85
N GLN A 397 5.91 -5.71 24.81
CA GLN A 397 4.79 -5.95 23.88
C GLN A 397 3.59 -5.02 24.16
N ILE A 398 3.24 -4.84 25.44
CA ILE A 398 2.08 -4.06 25.85
C ILE A 398 2.20 -2.60 25.40
N PRO A 399 3.26 -1.83 25.73
CA PRO A 399 3.35 -0.43 25.30
C PRO A 399 3.42 -0.28 23.78
N VAL A 400 4.11 -1.18 23.06
CA VAL A 400 4.14 -1.18 21.59
C VAL A 400 2.74 -1.34 21.02
N ALA A 401 2.00 -2.33 21.48
CA ALA A 401 0.65 -2.61 20.97
C ALA A 401 -0.35 -1.52 21.36
N VAL A 402 -0.29 -1.01 22.59
CA VAL A 402 -1.18 0.07 23.07
C VAL A 402 -0.90 1.38 22.34
N ALA A 403 0.37 1.78 22.21
CA ALA A 403 0.76 2.95 21.45
C ALA A 403 0.35 2.82 19.96
N GLY A 404 0.51 1.62 19.38
CA GLY A 404 0.05 1.31 18.04
C GLY A 404 -1.46 1.51 17.89
N ILE A 405 -2.27 0.97 18.80
CA ILE A 405 -3.73 1.14 18.77
C ILE A 405 -4.12 2.63 18.88
N ILE A 406 -3.49 3.37 19.78
CA ILE A 406 -3.79 4.80 19.98
C ILE A 406 -3.45 5.61 18.73
N LEU A 407 -2.23 5.49 18.20
CA LEU A 407 -1.80 6.29 17.05
C LEU A 407 -2.50 5.90 15.76
N LEU A 408 -2.64 4.60 15.47
CA LEU A 408 -3.39 4.12 14.30
C LEU A 408 -4.88 4.46 14.42
N GLY A 409 -5.45 4.37 15.63
CA GLY A 409 -6.82 4.78 15.92
C GLY A 409 -7.03 6.26 15.71
N THR A 410 -6.08 7.11 16.15
CA THR A 410 -6.12 8.56 15.89
C THR A 410 -6.09 8.84 14.39
N PHE A 411 -5.21 8.18 13.64
CA PHE A 411 -5.16 8.31 12.18
C PHE A 411 -6.47 7.86 11.52
N LEU A 412 -7.03 6.75 11.97
CA LEU A 412 -8.30 6.25 11.45
C LEU A 412 -9.43 7.25 11.68
N VAL A 413 -9.57 7.78 12.90
CA VAL A 413 -10.60 8.77 13.22
C VAL A 413 -10.45 10.05 12.38
N VAL A 414 -9.24 10.59 12.29
CA VAL A 414 -8.97 11.80 11.50
C VAL A 414 -9.24 11.55 10.02
N HIS A 415 -8.85 10.39 9.51
CA HIS A 415 -9.05 9.99 8.12
C HIS A 415 -10.55 9.83 7.78
N LEU A 416 -11.29 9.11 8.62
CA LEU A 416 -12.75 8.95 8.45
C LEU A 416 -13.49 10.30 8.55
N TRP A 417 -13.08 11.16 9.50
CA TRP A 417 -13.65 12.50 9.62
C TRP A 417 -13.44 13.33 8.36
N LYS A 418 -12.20 13.34 7.81
CA LYS A 418 -11.87 14.03 6.57
C LYS A 418 -12.71 13.51 5.40
N ASP A 419 -12.81 12.18 5.23
CA ASP A 419 -13.57 11.56 4.15
C ASP A 419 -15.08 11.88 4.25
N MET A 420 -15.64 11.82 5.46
CA MET A 420 -17.05 12.09 5.68
C MET A 420 -17.44 13.58 5.54
N THR A 421 -16.49 14.49 5.75
CA THR A 421 -16.69 15.94 5.60
C THR A 421 -16.26 16.48 4.24
N ALA A 422 -15.66 15.63 3.37
CA ALA A 422 -15.26 16.03 2.03
C ALA A 422 -16.48 16.46 1.19
N ASP A 423 -16.31 17.52 0.41
CA ASP A 423 -17.34 17.95 -0.55
C ASP A 423 -17.20 17.12 -1.83
N VAL A 424 -18.09 16.14 -1.99
CA VAL A 424 -18.12 15.24 -3.15
C VAL A 424 -19.53 15.19 -3.74
N SER A 425 -19.61 15.02 -5.06
CA SER A 425 -20.87 15.05 -5.80
C SER A 425 -21.82 13.89 -5.47
N ALA A 426 -21.30 12.75 -4.96
CA ALA A 426 -22.10 11.57 -4.63
C ALA A 426 -21.49 10.77 -3.47
N TRP A 427 -22.35 10.12 -2.67
CA TRP A 427 -21.92 9.35 -1.51
C TRP A 427 -20.98 8.17 -1.84
N TYR A 428 -21.12 7.57 -3.03
CA TYR A 428 -20.29 6.46 -3.50
C TYR A 428 -18.88 6.90 -3.94
N LEU A 429 -18.62 8.20 -3.97
CA LEU A 429 -17.29 8.77 -4.16
C LEU A 429 -16.56 9.01 -2.82
N ARG A 430 -17.21 8.68 -1.69
CA ARG A 430 -16.57 8.64 -0.37
C ARG A 430 -16.07 7.24 -0.07
N SER A 431 -14.86 7.14 0.43
CA SER A 431 -14.23 5.84 0.74
C SER A 431 -14.92 5.11 1.89
N THR A 432 -15.32 5.82 2.93
CA THR A 432 -15.91 5.25 4.16
C THR A 432 -17.22 4.52 3.93
N PRO A 433 -18.26 5.12 3.29
CA PRO A 433 -19.51 4.41 3.01
C PRO A 433 -19.31 3.17 2.14
N LEU A 434 -18.47 3.28 1.10
CA LEU A 434 -18.16 2.16 0.22
C LEU A 434 -17.47 1.03 1.00
N TRP A 435 -16.49 1.37 1.85
CA TRP A 435 -15.82 0.42 2.71
C TRP A 435 -16.79 -0.27 3.67
N VAL A 436 -17.73 0.46 4.31
CA VAL A 436 -18.76 -0.10 5.20
C VAL A 436 -19.64 -1.12 4.46
N VAL A 437 -20.11 -0.78 3.25
CA VAL A 437 -20.91 -1.72 2.43
C VAL A 437 -20.14 -3.01 2.18
N VAL A 438 -18.86 -2.93 1.83
CA VAL A 438 -18.00 -4.09 1.58
C VAL A 438 -17.78 -4.91 2.86
N MET A 439 -17.65 -4.27 4.03
CA MET A 439 -17.51 -4.98 5.32
C MET A 439 -18.82 -5.66 5.76
N VAL A 440 -19.99 -5.11 5.43
CA VAL A 440 -21.26 -5.79 5.62
C VAL A 440 -21.34 -7.04 4.75
N LEU A 441 -20.95 -6.96 3.46
CA LEU A 441 -20.87 -8.13 2.58
C LEU A 441 -19.90 -9.18 3.11
N ALA A 442 -18.72 -8.79 3.58
CA ALA A 442 -17.75 -9.68 4.20
C ALA A 442 -18.34 -10.42 5.41
N THR A 443 -19.07 -9.68 6.26
CA THR A 443 -19.76 -10.26 7.42
C THR A 443 -20.81 -11.29 7.00
N CYS A 444 -21.61 -10.99 5.98
CA CYS A 444 -22.61 -11.93 5.43
C CYS A 444 -21.94 -13.21 4.91
N ILE A 445 -20.84 -13.09 4.16
CA ILE A 445 -20.06 -14.24 3.65
C ILE A 445 -19.54 -15.08 4.81
N TYR A 446 -18.91 -14.47 5.80
CA TYR A 446 -18.38 -15.15 6.98
C TYR A 446 -19.46 -15.92 7.73
N MET A 447 -20.59 -15.26 8.01
CA MET A 447 -21.71 -15.87 8.74
C MET A 447 -22.34 -17.03 7.97
N TRP A 448 -22.41 -16.92 6.64
CA TRP A 448 -22.91 -17.98 5.78
C TRP A 448 -22.02 -19.23 5.83
N GLU A 449 -20.71 -19.05 5.56
CA GLU A 449 -19.76 -20.17 5.54
C GLU A 449 -19.56 -20.77 6.94
N LEU A 450 -19.54 -19.94 8.00
CA LEU A 450 -19.47 -20.45 9.38
C LEU A 450 -20.68 -21.32 9.75
N ARG A 451 -21.91 -20.94 9.30
CA ARG A 451 -23.10 -21.77 9.50
C ARG A 451 -22.99 -23.10 8.78
N LYS A 452 -22.39 -23.10 7.58
CA LYS A 452 -22.14 -24.29 6.79
C LYS A 452 -21.13 -25.21 7.50
N LEU A 453 -19.99 -24.67 7.96
CA LEU A 453 -19.00 -25.43 8.74
C LEU A 453 -19.62 -26.11 9.96
N LYS A 454 -20.43 -25.38 10.74
CA LYS A 454 -21.13 -25.94 11.90
C LYS A 454 -22.13 -27.03 11.51
N ARG A 455 -22.82 -26.86 10.38
CA ARG A 455 -23.76 -27.87 9.86
C ARG A 455 -23.03 -29.13 9.40
N ASP A 456 -21.83 -28.97 8.84
CA ASP A 456 -20.97 -30.08 8.42
C ASP A 456 -20.26 -30.77 9.61
N GLY A 457 -20.56 -30.39 10.87
CA GLY A 457 -20.04 -31.00 12.10
C GLY A 457 -18.59 -30.58 12.44
N VAL A 458 -18.05 -29.53 11.83
CA VAL A 458 -16.68 -29.08 12.11
C VAL A 458 -16.63 -28.38 13.48
N ASP A 459 -15.73 -28.83 14.36
CA ASP A 459 -15.44 -28.14 15.62
C ASP A 459 -14.67 -26.83 15.32
N THR A 460 -15.44 -25.74 15.22
CA THR A 460 -14.90 -24.43 14.94
C THR A 460 -14.03 -23.87 16.06
N VAL A 461 -14.16 -24.35 17.30
CA VAL A 461 -13.32 -23.93 18.43
C VAL A 461 -11.93 -24.54 18.27
N ALA A 462 -11.85 -25.84 18.04
CA ALA A 462 -10.60 -26.54 17.81
C ALA A 462 -9.88 -26.02 16.55
N LEU A 463 -10.62 -25.76 15.47
CA LEU A 463 -10.09 -25.22 14.22
C LEU A 463 -9.30 -23.91 14.44
N PHE A 464 -9.86 -22.99 15.20
CA PHE A 464 -9.23 -21.68 15.44
C PHE A 464 -8.23 -21.65 16.60
N GLN A 465 -8.00 -22.77 17.28
CA GLN A 465 -6.93 -22.92 18.29
C GLN A 465 -5.63 -23.46 17.72
N THR A 466 -5.67 -24.08 16.53
CA THR A 466 -4.51 -24.69 15.89
C THR A 466 -4.09 -23.90 14.64
N LEU A 467 -2.79 -23.99 14.30
CA LEU A 467 -2.31 -23.47 13.02
C LEU A 467 -2.69 -24.42 11.88
N PRO A 468 -2.98 -23.93 10.67
CA PRO A 468 -3.19 -24.77 9.51
C PRO A 468 -1.94 -25.66 9.27
N PRO A 469 -2.11 -26.84 8.65
CA PRO A 469 -0.96 -27.67 8.25
C PRO A 469 -0.04 -26.91 7.29
N GLU A 470 1.21 -27.35 7.18
CA GLU A 470 2.20 -26.77 6.24
C GLU A 470 1.92 -27.18 4.82
#